data_02b47f89076eacd7fcc921b6e567f7bc
#
_entry.id   02b47f89076eacd7fcc921b6e567f7bc
#
_cell.length_a   1.000
_cell.length_b   1.000
_cell.length_c   1.000
_cell.angle_alpha   90.00
_cell.angle_beta   90.00
_cell.angle_gamma   90.00
#
_symmetry.space_group_name_H-M   'P 1'
#
loop_
_entity.id
_entity.type
_entity.pdbx_description
1 polymer ?
#
loop_
_entity_poly.entity_id
_entity_poly.type
_entity_poly.pdbx_seq_one_letter_code
_entity_poly.pdbx_strand_id
1 'polypeptide(L)'
;LTLEGGSKQWVSGIDVSLTLILGCILARKTAGLFYLVVLGSLVGCLPGASESGAGTGAVARAEASGESVLAQGSARGWRPPAPLDSKRAMGYLEKLCKLGSRTTGTVGMQQQQRLLEEHFGGLGGQIQWQTFNHKHPLTGQSVEVRNLMVRWKPELATRVLLCSHYDTRPFPDQDPKNPRGLFVGANDGGSSTALLMELGHAMSKLDLKVGVDFVFFDAEELVYGAGVNTTGDYFVGSTYFAEQLVTEGPQQTYRAGILMDMVGDKELQLSWDEVSFKHAPGLAKEVWGIAKELGLKEFSPRVLHSIRDDHLPLNEIAKLPTIDIIDFDYPTVASRSKSYWHTMADTPDKCSGESMTKVAAVVMAWLQRQKP
;
A
#
# COMPACT_ATOMS: atom_id res chain seq x y z
N LEU A 1 -30.00 -5.19 62.82
CA LEU A 1 -29.00 -5.99 63.48
C LEU A 1 -27.70 -5.81 62.73
N THR A 2 -26.89 -4.82 63.02
CA THR A 2 -25.78 -4.71 63.98
C THR A 2 -24.58 -5.58 63.60
N LEU A 3 -23.52 -4.86 63.18
CA LEU A 3 -22.19 -4.65 63.75
C LEU A 3 -21.23 -5.84 63.54
N GLU A 4 -20.00 -5.75 63.22
CA GLU A 4 -18.77 -5.03 63.49
C GLU A 4 -17.72 -5.63 62.57
N GLY A 5 -16.75 -5.03 62.00
CA GLY A 5 -15.65 -4.24 62.61
C GLY A 5 -14.37 -5.09 62.59
N GLY A 6 -13.34 -4.67 61.86
CA GLY A 6 -12.05 -5.36 61.89
C GLY A 6 -10.99 -4.71 61.01
N SER A 7 -10.41 -3.64 61.46
CA SER A 7 -9.15 -3.02 60.99
C SER A 7 -7.92 -3.80 61.48
N LYS A 8 -6.85 -3.85 60.66
CA LYS A 8 -5.41 -3.87 60.99
C LYS A 8 -4.61 -3.82 59.74
N GLN A 9 -3.92 -2.74 59.42
CA GLN A 9 -2.60 -2.27 59.82
C GLN A 9 -1.42 -3.08 59.26
N TRP A 10 -0.73 -2.44 58.37
CA TRP A 10 0.72 -2.22 58.19
C TRP A 10 1.70 -3.37 58.50
N VAL A 11 2.52 -3.71 57.50
CA VAL A 11 3.97 -3.86 57.69
C VAL A 11 4.71 -3.33 56.46
N SER A 12 5.59 -2.44 56.75
CA SER A 12 6.59 -1.77 55.91
C SER A 12 7.83 -2.65 55.72
N GLY A 13 8.54 -2.39 54.63
CA GLY A 13 10.00 -2.43 54.69
C GLY A 13 10.67 -3.44 53.80
N ILE A 14 11.65 -2.95 53.12
CA ILE A 14 12.95 -3.50 52.65
C ILE A 14 13.08 -3.19 51.16
N ASP A 15 13.88 -2.40 50.80
CA ASP A 15 15.24 -1.88 50.91
C ASP A 15 15.89 -1.91 49.52
N VAL A 16 16.45 -0.80 49.21
CA VAL A 16 17.10 -0.43 47.95
C VAL A 16 18.51 -1.05 47.96
N SER A 17 18.88 -1.70 46.89
CA SER A 17 20.30 -1.92 46.58
C SER A 17 20.62 -1.43 45.20
N LEU A 18 21.19 -0.24 45.18
CA LEU A 18 21.91 0.36 44.06
C LEU A 18 23.24 -0.42 43.84
N THR A 19 23.44 -0.97 42.67
CA THR A 19 24.77 -1.40 42.27
C THR A 19 25.19 -0.62 41.03
N LEU A 20 25.98 0.40 41.27
CA LEU A 20 26.76 1.09 40.24
C LEU A 20 27.92 0.18 39.81
N ILE A 21 28.02 -0.07 38.53
CA ILE A 21 29.27 -0.53 37.93
C ILE A 21 29.71 0.53 36.92
N LEU A 22 30.74 1.29 37.35
CA LEU A 22 31.60 2.10 36.50
C LEU A 22 32.52 1.14 35.70
N GLY A 23 32.54 1.26 34.40
CA GLY A 23 33.48 0.55 33.52
C GLY A 23 34.05 1.48 32.47
N CYS A 24 35.27 1.86 32.68
CA CYS A 24 36.22 2.68 31.97
C CYS A 24 36.06 2.87 30.47
N ILE A 25 36.20 4.15 30.12
CA ILE A 25 36.58 4.70 28.83
C ILE A 25 38.04 4.29 28.53
N LEU A 26 38.29 3.70 27.36
CA LEU A 26 39.60 3.70 26.76
C LEU A 26 39.52 4.21 25.32
N ALA A 27 39.93 5.46 25.17
CA ALA A 27 40.22 6.06 23.88
C ALA A 27 41.50 5.47 23.29
N ARG A 28 41.46 5.03 22.05
CA ARG A 28 42.68 4.89 21.22
C ARG A 28 42.50 5.68 19.93
N LYS A 29 43.23 6.79 19.88
CA LYS A 29 43.60 7.50 18.66
C LYS A 29 44.63 6.66 17.92
N THR A 30 44.48 6.44 16.64
CA THR A 30 45.60 6.28 15.72
C THR A 30 45.29 7.02 14.43
N ALA A 31 46.30 7.79 14.06
CA ALA A 31 46.34 8.73 12.95
C ALA A 31 46.64 8.06 11.61
N GLY A 32 46.19 8.70 10.55
CA GLY A 32 46.97 8.98 9.36
C GLY A 32 47.02 7.94 8.26
N LEU A 33 46.50 8.23 7.09
CA LEU A 33 47.31 8.46 5.91
C LEU A 33 46.43 8.99 4.75
N PHE A 34 46.76 10.20 4.32
CA PHE A 34 46.33 10.81 3.07
C PHE A 34 47.04 10.09 1.90
N TYR A 35 46.32 9.73 0.86
CA TYR A 35 46.85 9.60 -0.48
C TYR A 35 46.08 10.47 -1.44
N LEU A 36 46.75 11.54 -1.82
CA LEU A 36 46.43 12.43 -2.93
C LEU A 36 47.06 11.83 -4.17
N VAL A 37 46.31 11.58 -5.23
CA VAL A 37 46.90 11.39 -6.57
C VAL A 37 46.23 12.37 -7.51
N VAL A 38 47.04 13.26 -8.03
CA VAL A 38 46.74 14.33 -8.96
C VAL A 38 47.20 13.93 -10.35
N LEU A 39 46.42 14.37 -11.35
CA LEU A 39 46.81 14.71 -12.73
C LEU A 39 46.95 13.63 -13.81
N GLY A 40 46.27 13.91 -14.89
CA GLY A 40 46.55 13.44 -16.24
C GLY A 40 45.56 13.98 -17.27
N SER A 41 45.66 15.27 -17.56
CA SER A 41 45.00 15.85 -18.75
C SER A 41 45.79 15.46 -20.01
N LEU A 42 45.07 15.08 -21.08
CA LEU A 42 45.63 15.21 -22.44
C LEU A 42 44.50 15.56 -23.42
N VAL A 43 44.73 16.70 -24.02
CA VAL A 43 44.02 17.36 -25.11
C VAL A 43 44.36 16.66 -26.43
N GLY A 44 43.42 16.52 -27.33
CA GLY A 44 43.64 16.10 -28.71
C GLY A 44 42.55 16.62 -29.63
N CYS A 45 42.96 17.55 -30.48
CA CYS A 45 42.16 18.37 -31.39
C CYS A 45 41.49 17.63 -32.57
N LEU A 46 40.44 18.26 -33.06
CA LEU A 46 39.72 18.22 -34.35
C LEU A 46 40.66 18.40 -35.59
N PRO A 47 40.25 18.37 -36.90
CA PRO A 47 38.88 18.55 -37.45
C PRO A 47 38.57 17.69 -38.70
N GLY A 48 37.38 17.82 -39.25
CA GLY A 48 37.07 17.44 -40.63
C GLY A 48 35.57 17.46 -40.96
N ALA A 49 35.13 18.56 -41.56
CA ALA A 49 33.80 18.73 -42.12
C ALA A 49 33.66 18.10 -43.52
N SER A 50 32.47 17.62 -43.88
CA SER A 50 31.91 17.78 -45.22
C SER A 50 30.39 17.64 -45.21
N GLU A 51 29.76 18.57 -45.86
CA GLU A 51 28.34 18.73 -46.14
C GLU A 51 27.79 17.69 -47.10
N SER A 52 26.53 17.38 -47.02
CA SER A 52 25.43 17.64 -47.95
C SER A 52 24.40 16.52 -47.98
N GLY A 53 23.13 16.89 -48.01
CA GLY A 53 22.04 15.98 -48.39
C GLY A 53 20.73 16.30 -47.67
N ALA A 54 20.00 17.31 -48.18
CA ALA A 54 18.61 17.56 -47.82
C ALA A 54 17.73 16.38 -48.23
N GLY A 55 16.98 15.83 -47.29
CA GLY A 55 15.91 14.88 -47.53
C GLY A 55 14.77 15.16 -46.58
N THR A 56 13.80 15.96 -47.02
CA THR A 56 12.52 16.19 -46.37
C THR A 56 11.69 14.90 -46.38
N GLY A 57 11.74 14.15 -45.28
CA GLY A 57 10.83 13.07 -45.01
C GLY A 57 10.01 13.43 -43.77
N ALA A 58 8.78 13.87 -43.96
CA ALA A 58 7.81 14.03 -42.91
C ALA A 58 7.51 12.63 -42.31
N VAL A 59 8.12 12.35 -41.16
CA VAL A 59 7.73 11.16 -40.36
C VAL A 59 6.45 11.56 -39.64
N ALA A 60 5.32 11.12 -40.17
CA ALA A 60 4.06 11.09 -39.47
C ALA A 60 4.26 10.31 -38.16
N ARG A 61 4.24 11.02 -37.05
CA ARG A 61 4.20 10.43 -35.71
C ARG A 61 2.83 9.80 -35.56
N ALA A 62 2.74 8.49 -35.78
CA ALA A 62 1.57 7.72 -35.42
C ALA A 62 1.38 7.87 -33.90
N GLU A 63 0.33 8.58 -33.52
CA GLU A 63 -0.20 8.53 -32.15
C GLU A 63 -0.58 7.06 -31.90
N ALA A 64 0.24 6.36 -31.12
CA ALA A 64 -0.09 5.04 -30.65
C ALA A 64 -1.34 5.15 -29.78
N SER A 65 -2.48 4.70 -30.32
CA SER A 65 -3.68 4.44 -29.56
C SER A 65 -3.28 3.56 -28.37
N GLY A 66 -3.64 4.01 -27.15
CA GLY A 66 -3.29 3.34 -25.90
C GLY A 66 -3.93 1.97 -25.75
N GLU A 67 -3.55 1.02 -26.60
CA GLU A 67 -3.83 -0.39 -26.39
C GLU A 67 -2.87 -0.93 -25.32
N SER A 68 -3.47 -1.44 -24.27
CA SER A 68 -2.86 -2.03 -23.08
C SER A 68 -1.67 -2.93 -23.46
N VAL A 69 -0.50 -2.64 -22.90
CA VAL A 69 0.73 -3.46 -22.98
C VAL A 69 0.45 -4.94 -22.61
N LEU A 70 -0.61 -5.22 -21.85
CA LEU A 70 -1.07 -6.56 -21.48
C LEU A 70 -1.62 -7.37 -22.66
N ALA A 71 -1.97 -6.75 -23.78
CA ALA A 71 -2.45 -7.46 -24.97
C ALA A 71 -1.33 -8.23 -25.72
N GLN A 72 -0.06 -7.93 -25.43
CA GLN A 72 1.09 -8.46 -26.18
C GLN A 72 1.91 -9.55 -25.48
N GLY A 73 1.58 -9.92 -24.20
CA GLY A 73 2.56 -10.68 -23.41
C GLY A 73 2.10 -11.95 -22.71
N SER A 74 0.86 -12.45 -22.85
CA SER A 74 0.51 -13.70 -22.16
C SER A 74 1.01 -14.93 -22.93
N ALA A 75 1.96 -15.67 -22.35
CA ALA A 75 2.49 -16.91 -22.92
C ALA A 75 1.43 -18.02 -23.13
N ARG A 76 0.19 -17.83 -22.69
CA ARG A 76 -0.92 -18.79 -22.76
C ARG A 76 -2.24 -18.20 -23.27
N GLY A 77 -2.23 -17.02 -23.89
CA GLY A 77 -3.43 -16.48 -24.53
C GLY A 77 -4.53 -16.00 -23.60
N TRP A 78 -4.24 -15.84 -22.29
CA TRP A 78 -5.20 -15.20 -21.38
C TRP A 78 -5.43 -13.75 -21.81
N ARG A 79 -6.67 -13.39 -21.97
CA ARG A 79 -7.09 -12.01 -22.24
C ARG A 79 -8.03 -11.57 -21.14
N PRO A 80 -7.86 -10.38 -20.58
CA PRO A 80 -8.80 -9.87 -19.61
C PRO A 80 -10.19 -9.76 -20.24
N PRO A 81 -11.25 -10.18 -19.53
CA PRO A 81 -12.64 -10.11 -20.03
C PRO A 81 -13.10 -8.66 -20.21
N ALA A 82 -12.43 -7.73 -19.56
CA ALA A 82 -12.55 -6.30 -19.79
C ALA A 82 -11.15 -5.68 -19.83
N PRO A 83 -10.85 -4.81 -20.79
CA PRO A 83 -9.57 -4.14 -20.84
C PRO A 83 -9.42 -3.24 -19.62
N LEU A 84 -8.27 -3.33 -18.93
CA LEU A 84 -7.84 -2.37 -17.94
C LEU A 84 -7.23 -1.16 -18.66
N ASP A 85 -7.58 0.03 -18.21
CA ASP A 85 -7.14 1.28 -18.81
C ASP A 85 -6.16 2.01 -17.88
N SER A 86 -4.87 1.96 -18.25
CA SER A 86 -3.82 2.59 -17.47
C SER A 86 -3.94 4.12 -17.38
N LYS A 87 -4.46 4.77 -18.43
CA LYS A 87 -4.70 6.22 -18.41
C LYS A 87 -5.84 6.56 -17.45
N ARG A 88 -6.89 5.75 -17.42
CA ARG A 88 -8.01 5.93 -16.49
C ARG A 88 -7.58 5.69 -15.05
N ALA A 89 -6.80 4.63 -14.78
CA ALA A 89 -6.23 4.36 -13.46
C ALA A 89 -5.38 5.56 -12.97
N MET A 90 -4.51 6.09 -13.84
CA MET A 90 -3.73 7.27 -13.51
C MET A 90 -4.61 8.50 -13.28
N GLY A 91 -5.67 8.68 -14.07
CA GLY A 91 -6.64 9.76 -13.89
C GLY A 91 -7.39 9.68 -12.54
N TYR A 92 -7.65 8.48 -12.02
CA TYR A 92 -8.19 8.29 -10.66
C TYR A 92 -7.18 8.71 -9.60
N LEU A 93 -5.93 8.26 -9.72
CA LEU A 93 -4.87 8.65 -8.80
C LEU A 93 -4.71 10.17 -8.74
N GLU A 94 -4.66 10.84 -9.89
CA GLU A 94 -4.57 12.31 -9.94
C GLU A 94 -5.77 13.01 -9.29
N LYS A 95 -6.99 12.46 -9.44
CA LYS A 95 -8.19 12.99 -8.77
C LYS A 95 -8.10 12.86 -7.26
N LEU A 96 -7.65 11.71 -6.75
CA LEU A 96 -7.44 11.48 -5.32
C LEU A 96 -6.41 12.46 -4.76
N CYS A 97 -5.26 12.59 -5.43
CA CYS A 97 -4.19 13.47 -5.00
C CYS A 97 -4.57 14.96 -5.01
N LYS A 98 -5.46 15.41 -5.92
CA LYS A 98 -5.99 16.77 -5.95
C LYS A 98 -6.82 17.13 -4.72
N LEU A 99 -7.30 16.17 -3.96
CA LEU A 99 -7.98 16.39 -2.66
C LEU A 99 -7.01 16.86 -1.57
N GLY A 100 -5.71 16.71 -1.80
CA GLY A 100 -4.66 16.96 -0.82
C GLY A 100 -4.56 15.84 0.21
N SER A 101 -4.30 16.18 1.48
CA SER A 101 -4.27 15.19 2.57
C SER A 101 -5.64 14.57 2.77
N ARG A 102 -5.66 13.26 2.87
CA ARG A 102 -6.86 12.45 3.11
C ARG A 102 -6.82 11.79 4.49
N THR A 103 -6.12 12.43 5.42
CA THR A 103 -6.05 11.97 6.82
C THR A 103 -7.44 11.80 7.41
N THR A 104 -7.63 10.75 8.20
CA THR A 104 -8.87 10.42 8.92
C THR A 104 -9.48 11.65 9.60
N GLY A 105 -10.79 11.84 9.42
CA GLY A 105 -11.55 12.94 10.01
C GLY A 105 -11.42 14.29 9.30
N THR A 106 -10.60 14.40 8.24
CA THR A 106 -10.41 15.66 7.49
C THR A 106 -11.44 15.85 6.38
N VAL A 107 -11.53 17.09 5.87
CA VAL A 107 -12.38 17.43 4.72
C VAL A 107 -11.91 16.66 3.46
N GLY A 108 -10.58 16.48 3.27
CA GLY A 108 -10.05 15.70 2.16
C GLY A 108 -10.53 14.25 2.20
N MET A 109 -10.51 13.62 3.39
CA MET A 109 -11.06 12.28 3.57
C MET A 109 -12.55 12.22 3.24
N GLN A 110 -13.36 13.15 3.73
CA GLN A 110 -14.80 13.20 3.42
C GLN A 110 -15.09 13.39 1.93
N GLN A 111 -14.26 14.16 1.23
CA GLN A 111 -14.37 14.32 -0.22
C GLN A 111 -14.01 13.02 -0.96
N GLN A 112 -12.97 12.32 -0.52
CA GLN A 112 -12.60 11.02 -1.07
C GLN A 112 -13.71 9.99 -0.85
N GLN A 113 -14.29 9.93 0.35
CA GLN A 113 -15.40 9.04 0.68
C GLN A 113 -16.57 9.23 -0.29
N ARG A 114 -17.00 10.46 -0.54
CA ARG A 114 -18.06 10.76 -1.52
C ARG A 114 -17.67 10.34 -2.94
N LEU A 115 -16.44 10.63 -3.35
CA LEU A 115 -15.94 10.25 -4.68
C LEU A 115 -15.96 8.73 -4.89
N LEU A 116 -15.55 7.95 -3.89
CA LEU A 116 -15.56 6.48 -3.97
C LEU A 116 -16.97 5.92 -3.95
N GLU A 117 -17.86 6.45 -3.09
CA GLU A 117 -19.26 6.07 -3.04
C GLU A 117 -19.98 6.29 -4.37
N GLU A 118 -19.81 7.48 -4.98
CA GLU A 118 -20.36 7.81 -6.29
C GLU A 118 -19.78 6.92 -7.39
N HIS A 119 -18.48 6.69 -7.37
CA HIS A 119 -17.78 5.89 -8.37
C HIS A 119 -18.27 4.44 -8.37
N PHE A 120 -18.22 3.78 -7.23
CA PHE A 120 -18.57 2.36 -7.14
C PHE A 120 -20.09 2.13 -7.20
N GLY A 121 -20.88 3.04 -6.65
CA GLY A 121 -22.33 3.01 -6.80
C GLY A 121 -22.75 3.13 -8.26
N GLY A 122 -22.11 4.02 -9.03
CA GLY A 122 -22.29 4.16 -10.47
C GLY A 122 -21.91 2.93 -11.29
N LEU A 123 -21.03 2.07 -10.78
CA LEU A 123 -20.62 0.80 -11.41
C LEU A 123 -21.47 -0.40 -10.96
N GLY A 124 -22.42 -0.19 -10.05
CA GLY A 124 -23.31 -1.24 -9.53
C GLY A 124 -22.74 -2.01 -8.34
N GLY A 125 -21.70 -1.51 -7.69
CA GLY A 125 -21.21 -2.02 -6.42
C GLY A 125 -22.20 -1.68 -5.29
N GLN A 126 -22.50 -2.64 -4.43
CA GLN A 126 -23.32 -2.38 -3.24
C GLN A 126 -22.45 -1.75 -2.16
N ILE A 127 -22.73 -0.50 -1.82
CA ILE A 127 -21.98 0.28 -0.84
C ILE A 127 -22.44 -0.04 0.57
N GLN A 128 -21.48 -0.26 1.46
CA GLN A 128 -21.70 -0.39 2.89
C GLN A 128 -20.59 0.36 3.63
N TRP A 129 -20.98 1.14 4.64
CA TRP A 129 -20.05 1.83 5.53
C TRP A 129 -19.97 1.11 6.88
N GLN A 130 -18.75 0.85 7.32
CA GLN A 130 -18.45 0.39 8.68
C GLN A 130 -17.89 1.58 9.44
N THR A 131 -18.69 2.18 10.31
CA THR A 131 -18.37 3.43 11.00
C THR A 131 -18.21 3.19 12.50
N PHE A 132 -17.14 3.71 13.05
CA PHE A 132 -16.85 3.64 14.49
C PHE A 132 -16.05 4.86 14.95
N ASN A 133 -15.91 5.03 16.26
CA ASN A 133 -15.14 6.12 16.84
C ASN A 133 -13.81 5.62 17.36
N HIS A 134 -12.76 6.38 17.10
CA HIS A 134 -11.43 6.16 17.63
C HIS A 134 -10.94 7.40 18.38
N LYS A 135 -9.97 7.23 19.26
CA LYS A 135 -9.37 8.35 20.02
C LYS A 135 -8.27 8.99 19.18
N HIS A 136 -8.46 10.25 18.80
CA HIS A 136 -7.42 10.98 18.05
C HIS A 136 -6.11 11.06 18.85
N PRO A 137 -4.96 10.64 18.29
CA PRO A 137 -3.73 10.44 19.04
C PRO A 137 -3.21 11.69 19.79
N LEU A 138 -3.32 12.88 19.18
CA LEU A 138 -2.78 14.10 19.79
C LEU A 138 -3.77 14.82 20.67
N THR A 139 -5.06 14.84 20.31
CA THR A 139 -6.07 15.64 21.00
C THR A 139 -6.84 14.86 22.06
N GLY A 140 -6.84 13.54 21.94
CA GLY A 140 -7.65 12.66 22.78
C GLY A 140 -9.16 12.75 22.51
N GLN A 141 -9.59 13.59 21.57
CA GLN A 141 -10.99 13.70 21.15
C GLN A 141 -11.40 12.51 20.30
N SER A 142 -12.71 12.24 20.27
CA SER A 142 -13.27 11.23 19.36
C SER A 142 -13.15 11.68 17.92
N VAL A 143 -12.63 10.82 17.06
CA VAL A 143 -12.62 10.97 15.61
C VAL A 143 -13.39 9.81 15.00
N GLU A 144 -14.24 10.12 14.02
CA GLU A 144 -14.96 9.11 13.27
C GLU A 144 -14.04 8.45 12.25
N VAL A 145 -13.99 7.12 12.29
CA VAL A 145 -13.26 6.25 11.35
C VAL A 145 -14.28 5.49 10.52
N ARG A 146 -14.08 5.40 9.21
CA ARG A 146 -15.05 4.82 8.30
C ARG A 146 -14.39 3.91 7.27
N ASN A 147 -14.51 2.62 7.43
CA ASN A 147 -14.16 1.68 6.37
C ASN A 147 -15.26 1.66 5.31
N LEU A 148 -14.86 1.75 4.04
CA LEU A 148 -15.79 1.58 2.92
C LEU A 148 -15.73 0.14 2.44
N MET A 149 -16.90 -0.51 2.37
CA MET A 149 -17.07 -1.82 1.73
C MET A 149 -17.87 -1.69 0.46
N VAL A 150 -17.36 -2.24 -0.64
CA VAL A 150 -18.05 -2.31 -1.94
C VAL A 150 -18.26 -3.76 -2.29
N ARG A 151 -19.50 -4.21 -2.28
CA ARG A 151 -19.84 -5.62 -2.43
C ARG A 151 -20.26 -5.93 -3.86
N TRP A 152 -19.58 -6.90 -4.44
CA TRP A 152 -19.88 -7.45 -5.76
C TRP A 152 -20.42 -8.86 -5.60
N LYS A 153 -21.45 -9.21 -6.37
CA LYS A 153 -22.16 -10.50 -6.25
C LYS A 153 -22.60 -10.77 -4.79
N PRO A 154 -23.40 -9.90 -4.19
CA PRO A 154 -23.77 -10.01 -2.77
C PRO A 154 -24.56 -11.28 -2.45
N GLU A 155 -25.18 -11.91 -3.46
CA GLU A 155 -25.91 -13.16 -3.36
C GLU A 155 -25.02 -14.39 -3.10
N LEU A 156 -23.71 -14.29 -3.33
CA LEU A 156 -22.77 -15.40 -3.13
C LEU A 156 -22.20 -15.37 -1.71
N ALA A 157 -22.43 -16.47 -0.96
CA ALA A 157 -22.03 -16.58 0.45
C ALA A 157 -20.51 -16.76 0.64
N THR A 158 -19.86 -17.54 -0.25
CA THR A 158 -18.41 -17.66 -0.27
C THR A 158 -17.81 -16.42 -0.90
N ARG A 159 -16.92 -15.75 -0.22
CA ARG A 159 -16.38 -14.45 -0.63
C ARG A 159 -14.86 -14.40 -0.56
N VAL A 160 -14.28 -13.47 -1.29
CA VAL A 160 -12.87 -13.06 -1.17
C VAL A 160 -12.78 -11.55 -0.95
N LEU A 161 -11.71 -11.14 -0.30
CA LEU A 161 -11.44 -9.76 0.07
C LEU A 161 -10.35 -9.19 -0.83
N LEU A 162 -10.61 -8.02 -1.42
CA LEU A 162 -9.58 -7.15 -2.00
C LEU A 162 -9.56 -5.88 -1.18
N CYS A 163 -8.44 -5.52 -0.62
CA CYS A 163 -8.37 -4.36 0.28
C CYS A 163 -7.17 -3.47 0.03
N SER A 164 -7.29 -2.24 0.49
CA SER A 164 -6.24 -1.24 0.59
C SER A 164 -6.57 -0.29 1.71
N HIS A 165 -5.60 0.41 2.27
CA HIS A 165 -5.92 1.63 3.00
C HIS A 165 -6.21 2.77 2.03
N TYR A 166 -6.95 3.79 2.48
CA TYR A 166 -7.29 4.93 1.64
C TYR A 166 -7.08 6.28 2.33
N ASP A 167 -6.72 6.26 3.61
CA ASP A 167 -6.25 7.46 4.32
C ASP A 167 -4.81 7.82 3.92
N THR A 168 -4.35 8.96 4.36
CA THR A 168 -2.96 9.38 4.27
C THR A 168 -2.44 9.71 5.66
N ARG A 169 -1.15 9.51 5.83
CA ARG A 169 -0.46 10.06 7.00
C ARG A 169 -0.79 11.54 7.21
N PRO A 170 -0.84 12.00 8.45
CA PRO A 170 -1.02 13.42 8.75
C PRO A 170 0.12 14.28 8.20
N PHE A 171 1.35 13.75 8.16
CA PHE A 171 2.55 14.45 7.75
C PHE A 171 3.54 13.54 7.03
N PRO A 172 4.38 14.08 6.12
CA PRO A 172 5.48 13.36 5.49
C PRO A 172 6.67 13.24 6.46
N ASP A 173 6.57 12.40 7.48
CA ASP A 173 7.48 12.33 8.63
C ASP A 173 8.90 11.87 8.27
N GLN A 174 9.11 11.31 7.06
CA GLN A 174 10.42 10.96 6.51
C GLN A 174 10.99 12.06 5.59
N ASP A 175 10.25 13.16 5.37
CA ASP A 175 10.76 14.24 4.52
C ASP A 175 11.95 14.96 5.20
N PRO A 176 13.13 14.97 4.58
CA PRO A 176 14.32 15.53 5.22
C PRO A 176 14.32 17.06 5.35
N LYS A 177 13.43 17.73 4.64
CA LYS A 177 13.36 19.21 4.61
C LYS A 177 12.13 19.75 5.33
N ASN A 178 11.01 19.06 5.22
CA ASN A 178 9.75 19.53 5.78
C ASN A 178 8.88 18.36 6.30
N PRO A 179 9.27 17.73 7.42
CA PRO A 179 8.57 16.56 7.95
C PRO A 179 7.17 16.87 8.51
N ARG A 180 6.72 18.12 8.42
CA ARG A 180 5.35 18.57 8.75
C ARG A 180 4.67 19.24 7.57
N GLY A 181 5.17 19.01 6.36
CA GLY A 181 4.57 19.50 5.13
C GLY A 181 3.27 18.79 4.77
N LEU A 182 2.82 19.01 3.56
CA LEU A 182 1.67 18.31 3.02
C LEU A 182 2.11 16.93 2.51
N PHE A 183 1.50 15.87 3.04
CA PHE A 183 1.62 14.52 2.49
C PHE A 183 0.43 14.24 1.56
N VAL A 184 0.73 13.90 0.33
CA VAL A 184 -0.28 13.63 -0.70
C VAL A 184 -0.54 12.12 -0.82
N GLY A 185 0.45 11.28 -0.51
CA GLY A 185 0.32 9.83 -0.53
C GLY A 185 -0.17 9.33 -1.88
N ALA A 186 0.59 9.60 -2.96
CA ALA A 186 0.18 9.18 -4.29
C ALA A 186 0.38 7.69 -4.48
N ASN A 187 1.57 7.18 -4.15
CA ASN A 187 1.80 5.74 -4.15
C ASN A 187 1.21 5.09 -2.90
N ASP A 188 1.39 5.73 -1.77
CA ASP A 188 1.00 5.30 -0.43
C ASP A 188 -0.49 5.60 -0.19
N GLY A 189 -1.32 4.55 -0.20
CA GLY A 189 -2.77 4.52 -0.16
C GLY A 189 -3.48 5.00 -1.44
N GLY A 190 -2.89 5.94 -2.18
CA GLY A 190 -3.49 6.49 -3.39
C GLY A 190 -3.50 5.52 -4.56
N SER A 191 -2.38 4.83 -4.82
CA SER A 191 -2.23 3.95 -5.98
C SER A 191 -3.12 2.72 -5.91
N SER A 192 -3.20 2.07 -4.77
CA SER A 192 -4.05 0.91 -4.53
C SER A 192 -5.54 1.26 -4.58
N THR A 193 -5.92 2.41 -4.02
CA THR A 193 -7.28 2.95 -4.15
C THR A 193 -7.63 3.18 -5.62
N ALA A 194 -6.77 3.82 -6.41
CA ALA A 194 -6.99 4.06 -7.84
C ALA A 194 -7.02 2.75 -8.66
N LEU A 195 -6.21 1.76 -8.29
CA LEU A 195 -6.24 0.42 -8.87
C LEU A 195 -7.62 -0.24 -8.67
N LEU A 196 -8.15 -0.21 -7.44
CA LEU A 196 -9.47 -0.77 -7.15
C LEU A 196 -10.59 -0.02 -7.88
N MET A 197 -10.47 1.32 -8.03
CA MET A 197 -11.40 2.09 -8.86
C MET A 197 -11.39 1.62 -10.31
N GLU A 198 -10.21 1.36 -10.87
CA GLU A 198 -10.08 0.83 -12.23
C GLU A 198 -10.64 -0.59 -12.35
N LEU A 199 -10.30 -1.47 -11.40
CA LEU A 199 -10.78 -2.85 -11.36
C LEU A 199 -12.31 -2.91 -11.26
N GLY A 200 -12.96 -1.95 -10.60
CA GLY A 200 -14.41 -1.82 -10.48
C GLY A 200 -15.14 -1.88 -11.83
N HIS A 201 -14.53 -1.32 -12.91
CA HIS A 201 -15.11 -1.37 -14.26
C HIS A 201 -15.17 -2.78 -14.86
N ALA A 202 -14.36 -3.71 -14.37
CA ALA A 202 -14.36 -5.09 -14.80
C ALA A 202 -15.39 -5.94 -14.07
N MET A 203 -15.75 -5.59 -12.82
CA MET A 203 -16.48 -6.47 -11.91
C MET A 203 -17.84 -6.95 -12.42
N SER A 204 -18.59 -6.11 -13.13
CA SER A 204 -19.87 -6.50 -13.73
C SER A 204 -19.74 -7.47 -14.92
N LYS A 205 -18.55 -7.55 -15.52
CA LYS A 205 -18.24 -8.36 -16.71
C LYS A 205 -17.56 -9.69 -16.39
N LEU A 206 -17.06 -9.83 -15.13
CA LEU A 206 -16.41 -11.06 -14.68
C LEU A 206 -17.47 -12.15 -14.38
N ASP A 207 -17.23 -13.37 -14.89
CA ASP A 207 -17.97 -14.56 -14.47
C ASP A 207 -17.43 -15.08 -13.15
N LEU A 208 -17.79 -14.38 -12.07
CA LEU A 208 -17.33 -14.70 -10.72
C LEU A 208 -18.14 -15.85 -10.14
N LYS A 209 -17.46 -16.79 -9.52
CA LYS A 209 -18.07 -17.94 -8.79
C LYS A 209 -18.10 -17.71 -7.29
N VAL A 210 -17.48 -16.64 -6.81
CA VAL A 210 -17.46 -16.18 -5.42
C VAL A 210 -17.86 -14.72 -5.36
N GLY A 211 -18.40 -14.29 -4.25
CA GLY A 211 -18.57 -12.87 -3.96
C GLY A 211 -17.23 -12.18 -3.77
N VAL A 212 -17.16 -10.91 -4.11
CA VAL A 212 -15.94 -10.11 -3.93
C VAL A 212 -16.29 -8.85 -3.16
N ASP A 213 -15.56 -8.55 -2.11
CA ASP A 213 -15.66 -7.30 -1.39
C ASP A 213 -14.38 -6.50 -1.59
N PHE A 214 -14.52 -5.26 -2.08
CA PHE A 214 -13.44 -4.28 -1.97
C PHE A 214 -13.62 -3.59 -0.63
N VAL A 215 -12.57 -3.56 0.18
CA VAL A 215 -12.59 -2.87 1.47
C VAL A 215 -11.47 -1.86 1.52
N PHE A 216 -11.85 -0.61 1.77
CA PHE A 216 -10.92 0.49 1.96
C PHE A 216 -10.84 0.78 3.44
N PHE A 217 -9.69 0.52 4.03
CA PHE A 217 -9.45 0.76 5.45
C PHE A 217 -9.10 2.22 5.71
N ASP A 218 -9.73 2.81 6.70
CA ASP A 218 -9.45 4.15 7.20
C ASP A 218 -8.54 4.05 8.43
N ALA A 219 -7.76 5.10 8.66
CA ALA A 219 -6.87 5.18 9.81
C ALA A 219 -5.83 4.04 9.89
N GLU A 220 -5.31 3.59 8.76
CA GLU A 220 -4.12 2.74 8.71
C GLU A 220 -2.94 3.53 9.26
N GLU A 221 -2.83 4.80 8.87
CA GLU A 221 -1.72 5.70 9.14
C GLU A 221 -2.10 6.90 10.04
N LEU A 222 -3.09 6.79 10.91
CA LEU A 222 -3.45 7.87 11.85
C LEU A 222 -2.41 8.00 12.96
N VAL A 223 -1.16 8.17 12.57
CA VAL A 223 -0.01 8.24 13.47
C VAL A 223 0.78 9.51 13.27
N TYR A 224 1.40 9.97 14.34
CA TYR A 224 2.17 11.21 14.41
C TYR A 224 3.59 10.93 14.90
N GLY A 225 4.59 11.49 14.22
CA GLY A 225 5.99 11.26 14.53
C GLY A 225 6.56 10.05 13.80
N ALA A 226 7.85 9.79 14.01
CA ALA A 226 8.61 8.76 13.30
C ALA A 226 9.33 7.82 14.27
N GLY A 227 9.42 6.54 13.91
CA GLY A 227 10.15 5.51 14.64
C GLY A 227 9.65 5.35 16.08
N VAL A 228 10.55 5.39 17.05
CA VAL A 228 10.23 5.21 18.48
C VAL A 228 9.42 6.36 19.11
N ASN A 229 9.31 7.48 18.42
CA ASN A 229 8.54 8.64 18.85
C ASN A 229 7.16 8.73 18.20
N THR A 230 6.67 7.63 17.65
CA THR A 230 5.34 7.56 17.03
C THR A 230 4.25 7.60 18.11
N THR A 231 3.23 8.42 17.88
CA THR A 231 2.02 8.52 18.71
C THR A 231 0.81 8.19 17.85
N GLY A 232 -0.02 7.26 18.30
CA GLY A 232 -1.17 6.73 17.59
C GLY A 232 -1.04 5.23 17.33
N ASP A 233 -2.09 4.67 16.78
CA ASP A 233 -2.17 3.26 16.46
C ASP A 233 -2.20 3.09 14.93
N TYR A 234 -1.44 2.12 14.42
CA TYR A 234 -1.52 1.67 13.03
C TYR A 234 -2.67 0.70 12.84
N PHE A 235 -3.15 0.56 11.62
CA PHE A 235 -4.12 -0.47 11.21
C PHE A 235 -5.45 -0.42 11.97
N VAL A 236 -5.89 0.78 12.37
CA VAL A 236 -7.10 0.95 13.19
C VAL A 236 -8.35 0.42 12.48
N GLY A 237 -8.49 0.75 11.19
CA GLY A 237 -9.63 0.31 10.39
C GLY A 237 -9.68 -1.19 10.16
N SER A 238 -8.56 -1.80 9.78
CA SER A 238 -8.48 -3.24 9.53
C SER A 238 -8.56 -4.06 10.81
N THR A 239 -8.02 -3.54 11.94
CA THR A 239 -8.19 -4.16 13.26
C THR A 239 -9.67 -4.24 13.63
N TYR A 240 -10.37 -3.13 13.55
CA TYR A 240 -11.81 -3.11 13.81
C TYR A 240 -12.59 -4.04 12.88
N PHE A 241 -12.28 -4.02 11.58
CA PHE A 241 -12.89 -4.92 10.61
C PHE A 241 -12.66 -6.39 10.97
N ALA A 242 -11.44 -6.77 11.31
CA ALA A 242 -11.09 -8.13 11.71
C ALA A 242 -11.80 -8.58 13.00
N GLU A 243 -11.93 -7.69 13.99
CA GLU A 243 -12.68 -7.94 15.23
C GLU A 243 -14.17 -8.16 14.96
N GLN A 244 -14.76 -7.37 14.06
CA GLN A 244 -16.17 -7.53 13.67
C GLN A 244 -16.40 -8.87 12.96
N LEU A 245 -15.49 -9.32 12.09
CA LEU A 245 -15.59 -10.64 11.46
C LEU A 245 -15.63 -11.79 12.48
N VAL A 246 -14.94 -11.64 13.61
CA VAL A 246 -14.94 -12.64 14.68
C VAL A 246 -16.21 -12.57 15.53
N THR A 247 -16.70 -11.36 15.82
CA THR A 247 -17.81 -11.15 16.76
C THR A 247 -19.18 -11.34 16.14
N GLU A 248 -19.36 -10.95 14.88
CA GLU A 248 -20.65 -11.07 14.18
C GLU A 248 -20.94 -12.51 13.71
N GLY A 249 -19.91 -13.36 13.74
CA GLY A 249 -20.01 -14.74 13.26
C GLY A 249 -20.18 -14.84 11.73
N PRO A 250 -20.26 -16.06 11.18
CA PRO A 250 -20.16 -16.27 9.74
C PRO A 250 -21.48 -16.00 9.00
N GLN A 251 -21.95 -14.77 8.93
CA GLN A 251 -22.97 -14.41 7.93
C GLN A 251 -22.44 -14.59 6.51
N GLN A 252 -21.11 -14.53 6.35
CA GLN A 252 -20.39 -14.72 5.09
C GLN A 252 -19.03 -15.34 5.36
N THR A 253 -18.62 -16.27 4.52
CA THR A 253 -17.33 -16.95 4.67
C THR A 253 -16.32 -16.32 3.72
N TYR A 254 -15.43 -15.50 4.26
CA TYR A 254 -14.24 -15.09 3.52
C TYR A 254 -13.24 -16.25 3.47
N ARG A 255 -12.70 -16.50 2.28
CA ARG A 255 -11.74 -17.56 2.01
C ARG A 255 -10.31 -17.09 2.04
N ALA A 256 -10.08 -15.92 1.47
CA ALA A 256 -8.77 -15.30 1.30
C ALA A 256 -8.91 -13.79 1.13
N GLY A 257 -7.86 -13.07 1.46
CA GLY A 257 -7.72 -11.64 1.23
C GLY A 257 -6.45 -11.33 0.42
N ILE A 258 -6.53 -10.29 -0.38
CA ILE A 258 -5.37 -9.64 -1.01
C ILE A 258 -5.42 -8.17 -0.63
N LEU A 259 -4.45 -7.75 0.17
CA LEU A 259 -4.14 -6.35 0.39
C LEU A 259 -3.26 -5.87 -0.76
N MET A 260 -3.45 -4.65 -1.18
CA MET A 260 -2.60 -3.96 -2.13
C MET A 260 -2.20 -2.63 -1.52
N ASP A 261 -0.91 -2.39 -1.46
CA ASP A 261 -0.36 -1.12 -1.02
C ASP A 261 0.86 -0.72 -1.85
N MET A 262 1.04 0.60 -2.07
CA MET A 262 2.16 1.17 -2.80
C MET A 262 2.46 0.52 -4.16
N VAL A 263 1.41 0.23 -4.96
CA VAL A 263 1.49 -0.52 -6.22
C VAL A 263 1.60 0.36 -7.47
N GLY A 264 1.87 1.63 -7.29
CA GLY A 264 1.87 2.61 -8.38
C GLY A 264 3.25 3.01 -8.89
N ASP A 265 4.35 2.63 -8.25
CA ASP A 265 5.69 3.08 -8.67
C ASP A 265 5.96 2.77 -10.15
N LYS A 266 6.58 3.74 -10.84
CA LYS A 266 7.02 3.56 -12.24
C LYS A 266 8.02 2.43 -12.43
N GLU A 267 8.83 2.15 -11.42
CA GLU A 267 9.85 1.08 -11.40
C GLU A 267 9.39 -0.11 -10.53
N LEU A 268 8.12 -0.46 -10.60
CA LEU A 268 7.45 -1.46 -9.78
C LEU A 268 8.27 -2.72 -9.54
N GLN A 269 8.48 -3.09 -8.26
CA GLN A 269 9.24 -4.27 -7.84
C GLN A 269 8.54 -4.94 -6.65
N LEU A 270 7.78 -5.97 -6.93
CA LEU A 270 6.99 -6.70 -5.94
C LEU A 270 7.75 -7.95 -5.49
N SER A 271 7.92 -8.10 -4.20
CA SER A 271 8.50 -9.30 -3.58
C SER A 271 7.53 -9.92 -2.58
N TRP A 272 7.76 -11.17 -2.19
CA TRP A 272 7.03 -11.72 -1.05
C TRP A 272 7.44 -10.99 0.22
N ASP A 273 6.47 -10.58 1.01
CA ASP A 273 6.68 -10.19 2.39
C ASP A 273 6.63 -11.41 3.32
N GLU A 274 7.43 -11.38 4.39
CA GLU A 274 7.58 -12.49 5.32
C GLU A 274 6.27 -12.82 6.05
N VAL A 275 5.48 -11.81 6.43
CA VAL A 275 4.22 -11.98 7.16
C VAL A 275 3.19 -12.68 6.27
N SER A 276 3.03 -12.21 5.02
CA SER A 276 2.19 -12.87 4.01
C SER A 276 2.60 -14.31 3.78
N PHE A 277 3.91 -14.55 3.63
CA PHE A 277 4.42 -15.90 3.38
C PHE A 277 4.27 -16.82 4.58
N LYS A 278 4.35 -16.29 5.79
CA LYS A 278 4.12 -17.03 7.04
C LYS A 278 2.65 -17.46 7.19
N HIS A 279 1.71 -16.55 6.92
CA HIS A 279 0.29 -16.77 7.20
C HIS A 279 -0.47 -17.39 6.02
N ALA A 280 -0.11 -17.03 4.78
CA ALA A 280 -0.81 -17.44 3.56
C ALA A 280 0.15 -17.88 2.42
N PRO A 281 1.10 -18.82 2.65
CA PRO A 281 2.11 -19.19 1.65
C PRO A 281 1.51 -19.81 0.38
N GLY A 282 0.38 -20.47 0.47
CA GLY A 282 -0.34 -21.04 -0.65
C GLY A 282 -0.88 -19.94 -1.58
N LEU A 283 -1.52 -18.94 -1.00
CA LEU A 283 -2.07 -17.79 -1.72
C LEU A 283 -0.95 -16.96 -2.37
N ALA A 284 0.15 -16.69 -1.65
CA ALA A 284 1.29 -15.98 -2.20
C ALA A 284 1.87 -16.69 -3.44
N LYS A 285 2.07 -18.00 -3.36
CA LYS A 285 2.55 -18.81 -4.49
C LYS A 285 1.58 -18.82 -5.66
N GLU A 286 0.26 -18.90 -5.40
CA GLU A 286 -0.78 -18.86 -6.42
C GLU A 286 -0.75 -17.54 -7.18
N VAL A 287 -0.78 -16.40 -6.47
CA VAL A 287 -0.81 -15.07 -7.07
C VAL A 287 0.48 -14.79 -7.87
N TRP A 288 1.66 -15.08 -7.32
CA TRP A 288 2.94 -14.94 -8.05
C TRP A 288 3.06 -15.93 -9.23
N GLY A 289 2.45 -17.11 -9.10
CA GLY A 289 2.32 -18.07 -10.21
C GLY A 289 1.53 -17.49 -11.38
N ILE A 290 0.42 -16.80 -11.09
CA ILE A 290 -0.39 -16.10 -12.09
C ILE A 290 0.42 -14.97 -12.73
N ALA A 291 1.10 -14.16 -11.96
CA ALA A 291 1.95 -13.10 -12.48
C ALA A 291 3.02 -13.64 -13.45
N LYS A 292 3.65 -14.76 -13.10
CA LYS A 292 4.61 -15.46 -13.98
C LYS A 292 3.94 -15.96 -15.27
N GLU A 293 2.73 -16.50 -15.21
CA GLU A 293 1.98 -16.94 -16.39
C GLU A 293 1.62 -15.77 -17.32
N LEU A 294 1.38 -14.58 -16.74
CA LEU A 294 1.15 -13.34 -17.48
C LEU A 294 2.44 -12.69 -18.00
N GLY A 295 3.61 -13.24 -17.64
CA GLY A 295 4.92 -12.73 -18.08
C GLY A 295 5.38 -11.46 -17.34
N LEU A 296 4.80 -11.17 -16.18
CA LEU A 296 5.12 -9.98 -15.39
C LEU A 296 6.37 -10.23 -14.55
N LYS A 297 7.44 -9.54 -14.90
CA LYS A 297 8.76 -9.67 -14.26
C LYS A 297 8.86 -8.90 -12.94
N GLU A 298 7.97 -7.98 -12.72
CA GLU A 298 7.86 -7.15 -11.53
C GLU A 298 7.58 -7.98 -10.27
N PHE A 299 6.98 -9.17 -10.43
CA PHE A 299 6.68 -10.09 -9.33
C PHE A 299 7.85 -11.06 -9.08
N SER A 300 8.73 -10.71 -8.14
CA SER A 300 9.87 -11.55 -7.74
C SER A 300 9.47 -12.54 -6.63
N PRO A 301 9.63 -13.86 -6.82
CA PRO A 301 9.27 -14.86 -5.82
C PRO A 301 10.37 -15.00 -4.74
N ARG A 302 10.71 -13.92 -4.08
CA ARG A 302 11.71 -13.87 -3.00
C ARG A 302 11.13 -13.14 -1.80
N VAL A 303 11.41 -13.62 -0.61
CA VAL A 303 11.11 -12.91 0.63
C VAL A 303 12.23 -11.89 0.85
N LEU A 304 11.92 -10.60 0.79
CA LEU A 304 12.88 -9.51 0.96
C LEU A 304 12.62 -8.66 2.20
N HIS A 305 11.36 -8.58 2.63
CA HIS A 305 10.92 -7.70 3.71
C HIS A 305 10.07 -8.44 4.72
N SER A 306 9.98 -7.91 5.92
CA SER A 306 8.99 -8.28 6.95
C SER A 306 8.13 -7.06 7.20
N ILE A 307 6.98 -7.00 6.51
CA ILE A 307 6.11 -5.84 6.47
C ILE A 307 4.97 -6.04 7.44
N ARG A 308 4.63 -4.97 8.16
CA ARG A 308 3.44 -4.92 9.00
C ARG A 308 2.49 -3.93 8.36
N ASP A 309 1.31 -4.41 8.02
CA ASP A 309 0.29 -3.67 7.31
C ASP A 309 -1.10 -4.23 7.64
N ASP A 310 -2.16 -3.71 7.05
CA ASP A 310 -3.57 -4.09 7.25
C ASP A 310 -3.85 -5.60 7.09
N HIS A 311 -3.01 -6.35 6.36
CA HIS A 311 -3.13 -7.80 6.29
C HIS A 311 -2.80 -8.50 7.61
N LEU A 312 -2.06 -7.84 8.51
CA LEU A 312 -1.67 -8.43 9.79
C LEU A 312 -2.88 -8.67 10.71
N PRO A 313 -3.77 -7.68 11.00
CA PRO A 313 -5.01 -7.93 11.75
C PRO A 313 -5.91 -8.98 11.11
N LEU A 314 -6.02 -9.00 9.79
CA LEU A 314 -6.82 -10.00 9.07
C LEU A 314 -6.30 -11.42 9.32
N ASN A 315 -4.98 -11.61 9.28
CA ASN A 315 -4.35 -12.90 9.57
C ASN A 315 -4.39 -13.25 11.06
N GLU A 316 -4.08 -12.31 11.95
CA GLU A 316 -3.87 -12.61 13.36
C GLU A 316 -5.16 -12.60 14.18
N ILE A 317 -6.12 -11.73 13.87
CA ILE A 317 -7.41 -11.64 14.58
C ILE A 317 -8.45 -12.50 13.88
N ALA A 318 -8.77 -12.18 12.62
CA ALA A 318 -9.83 -12.87 11.88
C ALA A 318 -9.43 -14.26 11.37
N LYS A 319 -8.16 -14.64 11.46
CA LYS A 319 -7.60 -15.89 10.90
C LYS A 319 -7.92 -16.06 9.41
N LEU A 320 -8.09 -14.96 8.71
CA LEU A 320 -8.32 -14.90 7.28
C LEU A 320 -6.99 -14.89 6.53
N PRO A 321 -6.66 -15.94 5.78
CA PRO A 321 -5.43 -15.98 4.99
C PRO A 321 -5.37 -14.79 4.03
N THR A 322 -4.49 -13.84 4.31
CA THR A 322 -4.37 -12.59 3.54
C THR A 322 -2.91 -12.34 3.21
N ILE A 323 -2.65 -12.01 1.95
CA ILE A 323 -1.34 -11.54 1.50
C ILE A 323 -1.36 -10.04 1.23
N ASP A 324 -0.18 -9.46 1.26
CA ASP A 324 0.07 -8.10 0.84
C ASP A 324 0.85 -8.10 -0.49
N ILE A 325 0.35 -7.35 -1.47
CA ILE A 325 1.04 -7.03 -2.72
C ILE A 325 1.54 -5.60 -2.57
N ILE A 326 2.80 -5.47 -2.19
CA ILE A 326 3.39 -4.18 -1.85
C ILE A 326 4.75 -3.99 -2.52
N ASP A 327 5.01 -2.79 -3.03
CA ASP A 327 6.34 -2.35 -3.44
C ASP A 327 6.98 -1.53 -2.31
N PHE A 328 7.85 -2.19 -1.55
CA PHE A 328 8.54 -1.55 -0.42
C PHE A 328 9.94 -1.03 -0.79
N ASP A 329 10.37 -1.21 -2.02
CA ASP A 329 11.72 -0.85 -2.50
C ASP A 329 11.72 0.34 -3.47
N TYR A 330 10.69 1.16 -3.44
CA TYR A 330 10.57 2.23 -4.42
C TYR A 330 11.45 3.46 -4.11
N PRO A 331 12.08 4.10 -5.13
CA PRO A 331 11.94 3.70 -6.54
C PRO A 331 12.61 2.36 -6.88
N THR A 332 13.65 1.91 -6.24
CA THR A 332 14.25 0.57 -6.42
C THR A 332 15.14 0.17 -5.23
N VAL A 333 15.42 -1.13 -5.07
CA VAL A 333 16.39 -1.64 -4.08
C VAL A 333 17.73 -0.91 -4.19
N ALA A 334 18.22 -0.66 -5.41
CA ALA A 334 19.48 0.01 -5.67
C ALA A 334 19.47 1.50 -5.30
N SER A 335 18.30 2.11 -5.22
CA SER A 335 18.12 3.56 -4.98
C SER A 335 17.34 3.89 -3.71
N ARG A 336 17.29 2.99 -2.72
CA ARG A 336 16.61 3.19 -1.42
C ARG A 336 16.95 4.52 -0.74
N SER A 337 18.18 5.00 -0.89
CA SER A 337 18.58 6.32 -0.35
C SER A 337 17.84 7.50 -1.00
N LYS A 338 17.12 7.25 -2.09
CA LYS A 338 16.28 8.22 -2.81
C LYS A 338 14.79 7.91 -2.66
N SER A 339 14.42 7.01 -1.76
CA SER A 339 13.03 6.69 -1.48
C SER A 339 12.25 7.96 -1.20
N TYR A 340 11.05 8.02 -1.74
CA TYR A 340 10.09 9.08 -1.49
C TYR A 340 8.97 8.63 -0.53
N TRP A 341 9.10 7.43 0.05
CA TRP A 341 8.19 6.91 1.06
C TRP A 341 8.08 7.86 2.24
N HIS A 342 6.86 8.20 2.61
CA HIS A 342 6.51 9.15 3.67
C HIS A 342 7.19 10.53 3.51
N THR A 343 7.42 10.97 2.27
CA THR A 343 7.96 12.30 1.98
C THR A 343 6.99 13.13 1.14
N MET A 344 7.22 14.45 1.09
CA MET A 344 6.45 15.34 0.19
C MET A 344 6.64 14.98 -1.30
N ALA A 345 7.59 14.12 -1.63
CA ALA A 345 7.85 13.69 -3.00
C ALA A 345 6.99 12.50 -3.43
N ASP A 346 6.16 11.93 -2.55
CA ASP A 346 5.16 10.93 -2.94
C ASP A 346 3.99 11.59 -3.67
N THR A 347 4.20 11.80 -4.95
CA THR A 347 3.34 12.58 -5.85
C THR A 347 3.03 11.80 -7.13
N PRO A 348 1.94 12.13 -7.86
CA PRO A 348 1.51 11.36 -9.05
C PRO A 348 2.57 11.18 -10.13
N ASP A 349 3.56 12.08 -10.22
CA ASP A 349 4.66 11.98 -11.19
C ASP A 349 5.61 10.80 -10.90
N LYS A 350 5.56 10.19 -9.72
CA LYS A 350 6.29 8.97 -9.38
C LYS A 350 5.55 7.71 -9.82
N CYS A 351 4.24 7.81 -10.00
CA CYS A 351 3.38 6.67 -10.27
C CYS A 351 3.14 6.44 -11.76
N SER A 352 2.69 5.23 -12.08
CA SER A 352 2.35 4.74 -13.41
C SER A 352 1.03 3.98 -13.39
N GLY A 353 0.13 4.35 -14.29
CA GLY A 353 -1.08 3.58 -14.53
C GLY A 353 -0.81 2.17 -15.03
N GLU A 354 0.31 1.97 -15.74
CA GLU A 354 0.73 0.63 -16.17
C GLU A 354 1.09 -0.27 -15.01
N SER A 355 1.79 0.26 -13.99
CA SER A 355 2.11 -0.49 -12.77
C SER A 355 0.85 -0.94 -12.06
N MET A 356 -0.08 -0.02 -11.82
CA MET A 356 -1.38 -0.33 -11.22
C MET A 356 -2.16 -1.38 -12.04
N THR A 357 -2.22 -1.25 -13.35
CA THR A 357 -2.98 -2.20 -14.19
C THR A 357 -2.31 -3.57 -14.33
N LYS A 358 -0.99 -3.67 -14.18
CA LYS A 358 -0.30 -4.97 -14.09
C LYS A 358 -0.73 -5.74 -12.85
N VAL A 359 -0.77 -5.08 -11.69
CA VAL A 359 -1.27 -5.69 -10.45
C VAL A 359 -2.75 -6.04 -10.57
N ALA A 360 -3.57 -5.12 -11.07
CA ALA A 360 -4.99 -5.37 -11.31
C ALA A 360 -5.25 -6.58 -12.24
N ALA A 361 -4.41 -6.79 -13.25
CA ALA A 361 -4.51 -7.94 -14.15
C ALA A 361 -4.25 -9.28 -13.44
N VAL A 362 -3.26 -9.31 -12.53
CA VAL A 362 -2.97 -10.50 -11.71
C VAL A 362 -4.14 -10.80 -10.79
N VAL A 363 -4.65 -9.79 -10.09
CA VAL A 363 -5.80 -9.91 -9.18
C VAL A 363 -7.05 -10.35 -9.95
N MET A 364 -7.33 -9.76 -11.10
CA MET A 364 -8.48 -10.15 -11.94
C MET A 364 -8.37 -11.60 -12.43
N ALA A 365 -7.17 -12.04 -12.84
CA ALA A 365 -6.93 -13.43 -13.25
C ALA A 365 -7.08 -14.39 -12.07
N TRP A 366 -6.69 -13.98 -10.87
CA TRP A 366 -6.88 -14.74 -9.63
C TRP A 366 -8.37 -14.87 -9.29
N LEU A 367 -9.15 -13.77 -9.36
CA LEU A 367 -10.59 -13.79 -9.11
C LEU A 367 -11.33 -14.78 -10.01
N GLN A 368 -10.96 -14.87 -11.29
CA GLN A 368 -11.59 -15.78 -12.26
C GLN A 368 -11.28 -17.27 -11.98
N ARG A 369 -10.25 -17.57 -11.20
CA ARG A 369 -9.86 -18.93 -10.80
C ARG A 369 -10.55 -19.41 -9.53
N GLN A 370 -11.19 -18.49 -8.82
CA GLN A 370 -11.86 -18.83 -7.56
C GLN A 370 -13.07 -19.73 -7.84
N LYS A 371 -13.20 -20.77 -7.01
CA LYS A 371 -14.32 -21.74 -7.09
C LYS A 371 -15.28 -21.49 -5.93
N PRO A 372 -16.55 -21.88 -6.03
CA PRO A 372 -17.53 -21.79 -4.95
C PRO A 372 -17.07 -22.43 -3.64
#